data_f3a34a390f55f09762d1d477b78ceac9
#
_entry.id   f3a34a390f55f09762d1d477b78ceac9
#
_cell.length_a   1.000
_cell.length_b   1.000
_cell.length_c   1.000
_cell.angle_alpha   90.00
_cell.angle_beta   90.00
_cell.angle_gamma   90.00
#
_symmetry.space_group_name_H-M   'P 1'
#
loop_
_entity.id
_entity.type
_entity.pdbx_description
1 polymer ?
#
loop_
_entity_poly.entity_id
_entity_poly.type
_entity_poly.pdbx_seq_one_letter_code
_entity_poly.pdbx_strand_id
1 'polypeptide(L)'
;LRCVLFAVRCLLFAAAAHPGRLAAQQPVAAVVLDRRSIFDPDESSFWLLKLVNRLHITTLPYVIRREILQRVGEPYDSAKVTETERNLRRLGVFRNVRVDSATTDSGLVLRVTTRDGWSTRPDFRFRSTGGEVAYTLALIEDNLLGTATQTSLLYRKNPDRTTTTLAFRQPRLIGGRIGINAAVENRSDGE
;
A
#
# COMPACT_ATOMS: atom_id res chain seq x y z
N LEU A 1 66.13 -37.44 41.44
CA LEU A 1 65.07 -36.45 41.45
C LEU A 1 64.97 -35.83 40.03
N ARG A 2 64.05 -36.35 39.22
CA ARG A 2 63.86 -35.91 37.80
C ARG A 2 62.83 -34.83 37.75
N CYS A 3 63.25 -33.61 37.44
CA CYS A 3 62.34 -32.52 37.06
C CYS A 3 61.94 -32.69 35.59
N VAL A 4 60.66 -32.90 35.36
CA VAL A 4 60.05 -32.89 34.01
C VAL A 4 59.62 -31.44 33.66
N LEU A 5 60.35 -30.86 32.74
CA LEU A 5 59.94 -29.56 32.13
C LEU A 5 58.81 -29.81 31.17
N PHE A 6 57.63 -29.28 31.51
CA PHE A 6 56.49 -29.23 30.61
C PHE A 6 56.59 -27.94 29.78
N ALA A 7 56.97 -28.09 28.53
CA ALA A 7 56.93 -26.95 27.55
C ALA A 7 55.49 -26.72 27.06
N VAL A 8 54.86 -25.68 27.57
CA VAL A 8 53.59 -25.22 27.06
C VAL A 8 53.84 -24.47 25.75
N ARG A 9 53.50 -25.11 24.65
CA ARG A 9 53.54 -24.54 23.31
C ARG A 9 52.25 -23.77 23.08
N CYS A 10 52.23 -22.45 23.35
CA CYS A 10 51.16 -21.58 22.97
C CYS A 10 51.09 -21.46 21.42
N LEU A 11 50.17 -22.18 20.83
CA LEU A 11 49.75 -21.98 19.44
C LEU A 11 48.94 -20.71 19.37
N LEU A 12 49.58 -19.62 18.97
CA LEU A 12 48.92 -18.39 18.53
C LEU A 12 48.19 -18.71 17.23
N PHE A 13 46.89 -19.01 17.34
CA PHE A 13 45.98 -18.96 16.20
C PHE A 13 45.79 -17.48 15.86
N ALA A 14 46.60 -16.97 14.94
CA ALA A 14 46.28 -15.72 14.25
C ALA A 14 45.03 -15.97 13.39
N ALA A 15 43.87 -15.67 13.95
CA ALA A 15 42.64 -15.56 13.18
C ALA A 15 42.86 -14.43 12.16
N ALA A 16 43.21 -14.81 10.95
CA ALA A 16 43.18 -13.91 9.82
C ALA A 16 41.70 -13.46 9.65
N ALA A 17 41.36 -12.35 10.29
CA ALA A 17 40.12 -11.63 9.98
C ALA A 17 40.25 -11.20 8.53
N HIS A 18 39.72 -12.02 7.62
CA HIS A 18 39.43 -11.57 6.27
C HIS A 18 38.44 -10.44 6.42
N PRO A 19 38.78 -9.21 6.08
CA PRO A 19 37.76 -8.17 5.94
C PRO A 19 36.88 -8.68 4.81
N GLY A 20 35.76 -9.32 5.14
CA GLY A 20 34.71 -9.59 4.18
C GLY A 20 34.47 -8.26 3.48
N ARG A 21 34.92 -8.15 2.22
CA ARG A 21 34.51 -7.04 1.36
C ARG A 21 33.01 -7.08 1.37
N LEU A 22 32.40 -6.22 2.20
CA LEU A 22 31.00 -5.82 2.02
C LEU A 22 30.97 -5.35 0.57
N ALA A 23 30.46 -6.21 -0.31
CA ALA A 23 30.23 -5.82 -1.70
C ALA A 23 29.42 -4.53 -1.61
N ALA A 24 30.03 -3.42 -2.03
CA ALA A 24 29.39 -2.12 -1.96
C ALA A 24 28.10 -2.26 -2.76
N GLN A 25 26.95 -2.23 -2.07
CA GLN A 25 25.65 -2.36 -2.70
C GLN A 25 25.54 -1.21 -3.69
N GLN A 26 25.20 -1.54 -4.93
CA GLN A 26 25.08 -0.52 -5.98
C GLN A 26 24.05 0.53 -5.56
N PRO A 27 24.37 1.83 -5.69
CA PRO A 27 23.40 2.88 -5.40
C PRO A 27 22.27 2.83 -6.43
N VAL A 28 21.05 3.12 -5.97
CA VAL A 28 19.89 3.20 -6.84
C VAL A 28 20.01 4.46 -7.71
N ALA A 29 20.12 4.27 -9.02
CA ALA A 29 20.26 5.36 -9.99
C ALA A 29 18.93 6.08 -10.27
N ALA A 30 17.81 5.33 -10.28
CA ALA A 30 16.49 5.88 -10.55
C ALA A 30 15.37 5.05 -9.92
N VAL A 31 14.22 5.69 -9.70
CA VAL A 31 12.96 5.04 -9.33
C VAL A 31 11.91 5.35 -10.40
N VAL A 32 11.44 4.31 -11.08
CA VAL A 32 10.47 4.40 -12.17
C VAL A 32 9.12 3.87 -11.69
N LEU A 33 8.05 4.65 -11.91
CA LEU A 33 6.68 4.25 -11.59
C LEU A 33 5.98 3.75 -12.85
N ASP A 34 5.52 2.49 -12.84
CA ASP A 34 4.64 1.89 -13.83
C ASP A 34 3.24 1.76 -13.22
N ARG A 35 2.34 2.68 -13.58
CA ARG A 35 0.98 2.74 -13.05
C ARG A 35 0.01 2.20 -14.09
N ARG A 36 -0.76 1.18 -13.72
CA ARG A 36 -1.74 0.54 -14.60
C ARG A 36 -3.15 0.75 -14.08
N SER A 37 -4.08 0.97 -14.99
CA SER A 37 -5.50 1.05 -14.69
C SER A 37 -6.06 -0.33 -14.28
N ILE A 38 -7.35 -0.40 -13.97
CA ILE A 38 -8.02 -1.61 -13.48
C ILE A 38 -7.90 -2.76 -14.49
N PHE A 39 -8.19 -2.47 -15.77
CA PHE A 39 -8.10 -3.42 -16.88
C PHE A 39 -7.03 -3.00 -17.88
N ASP A 40 -6.28 -3.96 -18.41
CA ASP A 40 -5.37 -3.70 -19.52
C ASP A 40 -6.17 -3.37 -20.79
N PRO A 41 -5.60 -2.59 -21.74
CA PRO A 41 -6.28 -2.27 -23.00
C PRO A 41 -6.75 -3.51 -23.76
N ASP A 42 -5.96 -4.60 -23.70
CA ASP A 42 -6.24 -5.86 -24.38
C ASP A 42 -7.37 -6.66 -23.70
N GLU A 43 -7.49 -6.56 -22.36
CA GLU A 43 -8.58 -7.16 -21.58
C GLU A 43 -9.90 -6.40 -21.76
N SER A 44 -9.84 -5.14 -22.17
CA SER A 44 -10.98 -4.23 -22.26
C SER A 44 -11.67 -4.25 -23.63
N SER A 45 -11.81 -5.42 -24.27
CA SER A 45 -12.57 -5.55 -25.52
C SER A 45 -14.08 -5.25 -25.34
N PHE A 46 -14.61 -5.52 -24.15
CA PHE A 46 -16.01 -5.25 -23.81
C PHE A 46 -16.21 -3.77 -23.45
N TRP A 47 -17.19 -3.13 -24.08
CA TRP A 47 -17.45 -1.68 -23.94
C TRP A 47 -17.61 -1.20 -22.48
N LEU A 48 -18.21 -2.03 -21.62
CA LEU A 48 -18.41 -1.71 -20.20
C LEU A 48 -17.08 -1.59 -19.44
N LEU A 49 -16.09 -2.44 -19.75
CA LEU A 49 -14.76 -2.38 -19.14
C LEU A 49 -14.00 -1.11 -19.57
N LYS A 50 -14.20 -0.68 -20.83
CA LYS A 50 -13.66 0.61 -21.30
C LYS A 50 -14.31 1.79 -20.58
N LEU A 51 -15.61 1.73 -20.35
CA LEU A 51 -16.33 2.75 -19.58
C LEU A 51 -15.81 2.81 -18.14
N VAL A 52 -15.61 1.67 -17.50
CA VAL A 52 -15.02 1.56 -16.16
C VAL A 52 -13.65 2.20 -16.11
N ASN A 53 -12.75 1.86 -17.03
CA ASN A 53 -11.42 2.48 -17.09
C ASN A 53 -11.48 4.00 -17.35
N ARG A 54 -12.45 4.46 -18.12
CA ARG A 54 -12.64 5.89 -18.41
C ARG A 54 -13.15 6.69 -17.21
N LEU A 55 -14.00 6.07 -16.39
CA LEU A 55 -14.54 6.70 -15.18
C LEU A 55 -13.60 6.57 -13.98
N HIS A 56 -12.68 5.58 -14.01
CA HIS A 56 -11.73 5.38 -12.94
C HIS A 56 -10.57 6.37 -13.04
N ILE A 57 -10.30 7.04 -11.93
CA ILE A 57 -9.13 7.91 -11.79
C ILE A 57 -7.99 7.08 -11.20
N THR A 58 -6.97 6.81 -12.02
CA THR A 58 -5.79 6.05 -11.59
C THR A 58 -5.08 6.74 -10.43
N THR A 59 -4.66 5.95 -9.45
CA THR A 59 -3.96 6.45 -8.26
C THR A 59 -2.81 7.40 -8.63
N LEU A 60 -2.79 8.57 -8.00
CA LEU A 60 -1.86 9.65 -8.34
C LEU A 60 -0.41 9.31 -7.96
N PRO A 61 0.59 9.76 -8.75
CA PRO A 61 2.01 9.41 -8.52
C PRO A 61 2.52 9.74 -7.13
N TYR A 62 2.06 10.85 -6.54
CA TYR A 62 2.51 11.27 -5.21
C TYR A 62 2.08 10.28 -4.11
N VAL A 63 0.91 9.61 -4.29
CA VAL A 63 0.41 8.59 -3.36
C VAL A 63 1.37 7.40 -3.31
N ILE A 64 1.90 7.00 -4.46
CA ILE A 64 2.87 5.91 -4.56
C ILE A 64 4.23 6.37 -4.03
N ARG A 65 4.71 7.53 -4.47
CA ARG A 65 6.04 8.06 -4.10
C ARG A 65 6.25 8.21 -2.61
N ARG A 66 5.23 8.62 -1.86
CA ARG A 66 5.32 8.79 -0.40
C ARG A 66 5.52 7.48 0.37
N GLU A 67 5.17 6.33 -0.22
CA GLU A 67 5.34 5.01 0.39
C GLU A 67 6.68 4.36 0.03
N ILE A 68 7.46 4.95 -0.90
CA ILE A 68 8.76 4.43 -1.32
C ILE A 68 9.81 4.84 -0.31
N LEU A 69 10.42 3.83 0.32
CA LEU A 69 11.45 4.03 1.35
C LEU A 69 12.86 4.12 0.78
N GLN A 70 13.11 3.47 -0.37
CA GLN A 70 14.39 3.50 -1.05
C GLN A 70 14.55 4.80 -1.83
N ARG A 71 15.61 5.55 -1.56
CA ARG A 71 15.89 6.81 -2.25
C ARG A 71 16.94 6.63 -3.35
N VAL A 72 16.86 7.51 -4.35
CA VAL A 72 17.90 7.62 -5.39
C VAL A 72 19.21 8.07 -4.74
N GLY A 73 20.31 7.45 -5.13
CA GLY A 73 21.65 7.68 -4.58
C GLY A 73 22.00 6.87 -3.33
N GLU A 74 21.01 6.27 -2.65
CA GLU A 74 21.28 5.37 -1.53
C GLU A 74 21.69 3.97 -2.02
N PRO A 75 22.52 3.24 -1.25
CA PRO A 75 22.78 1.83 -1.48
C PRO A 75 21.47 1.04 -1.50
N TYR A 76 21.35 0.07 -2.40
CA TYR A 76 20.17 -0.79 -2.50
C TYR A 76 19.95 -1.56 -1.19
N ASP A 77 18.73 -1.51 -0.68
CA ASP A 77 18.31 -2.21 0.53
C ASP A 77 17.02 -3.01 0.25
N SER A 78 17.17 -4.33 0.22
CA SER A 78 16.05 -5.26 -0.03
C SER A 78 14.95 -5.17 1.03
N ALA A 79 15.30 -4.82 2.28
CA ALA A 79 14.32 -4.64 3.35
C ALA A 79 13.45 -3.39 3.09
N LYS A 80 14.06 -2.27 2.67
CA LYS A 80 13.31 -1.07 2.25
C LYS A 80 12.40 -1.35 1.05
N VAL A 81 12.86 -2.14 0.08
CA VAL A 81 12.08 -2.53 -1.09
C VAL A 81 10.86 -3.36 -0.68
N THR A 82 11.09 -4.38 0.14
CA THR A 82 10.01 -5.24 0.66
C THR A 82 8.99 -4.46 1.49
N GLU A 83 9.47 -3.55 2.34
CA GLU A 83 8.56 -2.73 3.16
C GLU A 83 7.81 -1.69 2.32
N THR A 84 8.43 -1.13 1.27
CA THR A 84 7.74 -0.30 0.27
C THR A 84 6.56 -1.05 -0.34
N GLU A 85 6.77 -2.29 -0.76
CA GLU A 85 5.72 -3.13 -1.35
C GLU A 85 4.58 -3.40 -0.34
N ARG A 86 4.92 -3.67 0.92
CA ARG A 86 3.93 -3.83 2.01
C ARG A 86 3.14 -2.54 2.26
N ASN A 87 3.81 -1.40 2.30
CA ASN A 87 3.17 -0.10 2.51
C ASN A 87 2.17 0.22 1.41
N LEU A 88 2.55 -0.01 0.15
CA LEU A 88 1.66 0.17 -0.99
C LEU A 88 0.45 -0.78 -0.92
N ARG A 89 0.65 -2.06 -0.57
CA ARG A 89 -0.47 -3.01 -0.39
C ARG A 89 -1.40 -2.62 0.75
N ARG A 90 -0.89 -2.04 1.82
CA ARG A 90 -1.70 -1.56 2.97
C ARG A 90 -2.64 -0.42 2.61
N LEU A 91 -2.40 0.32 1.53
CA LEU A 91 -3.34 1.35 1.08
C LEU A 91 -4.69 0.77 0.64
N GLY A 92 -4.73 -0.52 0.23
CA GLY A 92 -5.96 -1.22 -0.14
C GLY A 92 -6.57 -0.81 -1.48
N VAL A 93 -5.94 0.12 -2.21
CA VAL A 93 -6.42 0.65 -3.50
C VAL A 93 -5.87 -0.10 -4.70
N PHE A 94 -4.82 -0.90 -4.50
CA PHE A 94 -4.16 -1.65 -5.56
C PHE A 94 -4.59 -3.12 -5.58
N ARG A 95 -4.91 -3.63 -6.76
CA ARG A 95 -5.10 -5.07 -7.00
C ARG A 95 -3.76 -5.82 -7.04
N ASN A 96 -2.73 -5.17 -7.58
CA ASN A 96 -1.39 -5.73 -7.66
C ASN A 96 -0.34 -4.65 -7.38
N VAL A 97 0.68 -5.03 -6.63
CA VAL A 97 1.86 -4.20 -6.35
C VAL A 97 3.09 -5.09 -6.47
N ARG A 98 4.07 -4.63 -7.23
CA ARG A 98 5.36 -5.28 -7.41
C ARG A 98 6.47 -4.24 -7.44
N VAL A 99 7.54 -4.51 -6.72
CA VAL A 99 8.74 -3.66 -6.70
C VAL A 99 9.93 -4.50 -7.09
N ASP A 100 10.46 -4.26 -8.28
CA ASP A 100 11.60 -4.97 -8.86
C ASP A 100 12.80 -4.05 -9.00
N SER A 101 14.00 -4.62 -8.97
CA SER A 101 15.23 -3.93 -9.33
C SER A 101 15.82 -4.52 -10.61
N ALA A 102 16.31 -3.67 -11.49
CA ALA A 102 17.00 -4.07 -12.71
C ALA A 102 18.26 -3.23 -12.92
N THR A 103 19.34 -3.87 -13.30
CA THR A 103 20.56 -3.17 -13.72
C THR A 103 20.40 -2.75 -15.18
N THR A 104 20.61 -1.47 -15.45
CA THR A 104 20.60 -0.86 -16.77
C THR A 104 21.93 -0.17 -17.03
N ASP A 105 22.14 0.33 -18.25
CA ASP A 105 23.35 1.11 -18.59
C ASP A 105 23.52 2.34 -17.71
N SER A 106 22.44 2.87 -17.16
CA SER A 106 22.44 4.03 -16.25
C SER A 106 22.64 3.64 -14.76
N GLY A 107 22.79 2.36 -14.44
CA GLY A 107 22.92 1.83 -13.09
C GLY A 107 21.70 1.03 -12.62
N LEU A 108 21.58 0.83 -11.30
CA LEU A 108 20.49 0.08 -10.71
C LEU A 108 19.21 0.92 -10.67
N VAL A 109 18.18 0.45 -11.34
CA VAL A 109 16.87 1.10 -11.41
C VAL A 109 15.85 0.29 -10.59
N LEU A 110 15.12 0.98 -9.71
CA LEU A 110 13.98 0.41 -9.01
C LEU A 110 12.70 0.68 -9.80
N ARG A 111 11.99 -0.36 -10.19
CA ARG A 111 10.69 -0.27 -10.87
C ARG A 111 9.58 -0.60 -9.90
N VAL A 112 8.67 0.35 -9.68
CA VAL A 112 7.47 0.18 -8.86
C VAL A 112 6.27 0.05 -9.79
N THR A 113 5.78 -1.17 -9.95
CA THR A 113 4.59 -1.47 -10.76
C THR A 113 3.38 -1.56 -9.85
N THR A 114 2.36 -0.77 -10.14
CA THR A 114 1.07 -0.80 -9.43
C THR A 114 -0.06 -0.96 -10.43
N ARG A 115 -1.04 -1.80 -10.09
CA ARG A 115 -2.30 -1.90 -10.81
C ARG A 115 -3.43 -1.55 -9.86
N ASP A 116 -4.23 -0.56 -10.22
CA ASP A 116 -5.37 -0.16 -9.42
C ASP A 116 -6.41 -1.28 -9.33
N GLY A 117 -7.08 -1.36 -8.18
CA GLY A 117 -8.24 -2.20 -7.96
C GLY A 117 -9.54 -1.45 -8.26
N TRP A 118 -10.65 -2.16 -8.30
CA TRP A 118 -11.97 -1.55 -8.29
C TRP A 118 -12.21 -0.88 -6.95
N SER A 119 -12.44 0.42 -6.93
CA SER A 119 -12.51 1.23 -5.71
C SER A 119 -13.93 1.50 -5.21
N THR A 120 -14.92 1.47 -6.11
CA THR A 120 -16.32 1.78 -5.76
C THR A 120 -17.08 0.52 -5.40
N ARG A 121 -17.64 0.44 -4.19
CA ARG A 121 -18.35 -0.73 -3.68
C ARG A 121 -19.73 -0.34 -3.14
N PRO A 122 -20.83 -0.78 -3.79
CA PRO A 122 -22.16 -0.75 -3.16
C PRO A 122 -22.26 -1.86 -2.10
N ASP A 123 -22.92 -1.57 -0.98
CA ASP A 123 -23.27 -2.55 0.07
C ASP A 123 -24.77 -2.41 0.39
N PHE A 124 -25.44 -3.53 0.48
CA PHE A 124 -26.85 -3.61 0.84
C PHE A 124 -27.05 -4.66 1.93
N ARG A 125 -27.67 -4.25 3.01
CA ARG A 125 -28.04 -5.15 4.11
C ARG A 125 -29.51 -5.00 4.43
N PHE A 126 -30.18 -6.12 4.61
CA PHE A 126 -31.59 -6.18 4.94
C PHE A 126 -31.80 -7.09 6.17
N ARG A 127 -32.69 -6.68 7.06
CA ARG A 127 -33.13 -7.45 8.21
C ARG A 127 -34.63 -7.29 8.39
N SER A 128 -35.32 -8.39 8.63
CA SER A 128 -36.72 -8.39 9.04
C SER A 128 -36.87 -9.28 10.28
N THR A 129 -37.49 -8.73 11.33
CA THR A 129 -37.71 -9.44 12.61
C THR A 129 -39.02 -8.96 13.22
N GLY A 130 -39.96 -9.90 13.50
CA GLY A 130 -41.22 -9.58 14.15
C GLY A 130 -42.16 -8.65 13.38
N GLY A 131 -42.05 -8.59 12.04
CA GLY A 131 -42.79 -7.66 11.20
C GLY A 131 -42.12 -6.29 11.00
N GLU A 132 -41.08 -6.01 11.72
CA GLU A 132 -40.26 -4.81 11.54
C GLU A 132 -39.21 -5.01 10.47
N VAL A 133 -38.94 -3.94 9.69
CA VAL A 133 -37.98 -3.93 8.60
C VAL A 133 -36.89 -2.91 8.86
N ALA A 134 -35.65 -3.37 8.77
CA ALA A 134 -34.47 -2.53 8.79
C ALA A 134 -33.61 -2.81 7.56
N TYR A 135 -33.08 -1.76 6.94
CA TYR A 135 -32.11 -1.92 5.83
C TYR A 135 -31.03 -0.84 5.86
N THR A 136 -29.91 -1.20 5.26
CA THR A 136 -28.78 -0.29 5.08
C THR A 136 -28.36 -0.32 3.62
N LEU A 137 -28.21 0.84 3.03
CA LEU A 137 -27.61 1.07 1.72
C LEU A 137 -26.29 1.81 1.96
N ALA A 138 -25.22 1.36 1.37
CA ALA A 138 -23.96 2.09 1.41
C ALA A 138 -23.31 2.13 0.03
N LEU A 139 -22.64 3.24 -0.26
CA LEU A 139 -21.75 3.42 -1.39
C LEU A 139 -20.39 3.81 -0.82
N ILE A 140 -19.39 3.00 -1.08
CA ILE A 140 -18.03 3.17 -0.58
C ILE A 140 -17.11 3.40 -1.77
N GLU A 141 -16.31 4.45 -1.72
CA GLU A 141 -15.24 4.74 -2.67
C GLU A 141 -13.91 4.73 -1.91
N ASP A 142 -13.02 3.79 -2.25
CA ASP A 142 -11.75 3.58 -1.53
C ASP A 142 -10.61 4.46 -2.08
N ASN A 143 -10.77 5.06 -3.27
CA ASN A 143 -9.73 5.83 -3.96
C ASN A 143 -10.24 7.14 -4.54
N LEU A 144 -10.96 7.92 -3.75
CA LEU A 144 -11.55 9.18 -4.21
C LEU A 144 -10.53 10.05 -4.94
N LEU A 145 -10.80 10.35 -6.21
CA LEU A 145 -9.95 11.16 -7.09
C LEU A 145 -8.49 10.66 -7.19
N GLY A 146 -8.24 9.37 -7.01
CA GLY A 146 -6.90 8.79 -7.10
C GLY A 146 -5.99 9.12 -5.91
N THR A 147 -6.53 9.57 -4.80
CA THR A 147 -5.77 10.05 -3.63
C THR A 147 -5.57 8.99 -2.54
N ALA A 148 -6.07 7.76 -2.75
CA ALA A 148 -6.19 6.72 -1.72
C ALA A 148 -6.99 7.19 -0.49
N THR A 149 -7.94 8.06 -0.73
CA THR A 149 -8.91 8.53 0.28
C THR A 149 -10.17 7.70 0.17
N GLN A 150 -10.61 7.14 1.29
CA GLN A 150 -11.89 6.44 1.36
C GLN A 150 -13.00 7.42 1.74
N THR A 151 -14.09 7.36 0.99
CA THR A 151 -15.35 8.01 1.36
C THR A 151 -16.46 6.99 1.38
N SER A 152 -17.46 7.20 2.22
CA SER A 152 -18.64 6.35 2.25
C SER A 152 -19.90 7.18 2.54
N LEU A 153 -20.92 6.93 1.75
CA LEU A 153 -22.28 7.39 2.00
C LEU A 153 -23.09 6.19 2.47
N LEU A 154 -23.65 6.28 3.67
CA LEU A 154 -24.44 5.23 4.27
C LEU A 154 -25.81 5.77 4.62
N TYR A 155 -26.86 5.06 4.17
CA TYR A 155 -28.25 5.31 4.53
C TYR A 155 -28.78 4.07 5.27
N ARG A 156 -29.21 4.27 6.50
CA ARG A 156 -29.77 3.22 7.35
C ARG A 156 -31.17 3.60 7.76
N LYS A 157 -32.12 2.68 7.55
CA LYS A 157 -33.47 2.77 8.07
C LYS A 157 -33.68 1.63 9.06
N ASN A 158 -34.01 2.01 10.30
CA ASN A 158 -34.55 1.16 11.33
C ASN A 158 -36.04 1.51 11.54
N PRO A 159 -36.84 0.71 12.27
CA PRO A 159 -38.24 1.03 12.56
C PRO A 159 -38.45 2.44 13.16
N ASP A 160 -37.60 2.80 14.10
CA ASP A 160 -37.73 4.05 14.89
C ASP A 160 -36.92 5.21 14.34
N ARG A 161 -35.93 4.95 13.42
CA ARG A 161 -34.94 5.96 13.07
C ARG A 161 -34.41 5.77 11.64
N THR A 162 -34.21 6.88 10.97
CA THR A 162 -33.43 6.95 9.73
C THR A 162 -32.12 7.69 10.00
N THR A 163 -31.01 7.16 9.50
CA THR A 163 -29.68 7.75 9.68
C THR A 163 -29.00 7.83 8.32
N THR A 164 -28.47 9.00 7.99
CA THR A 164 -27.58 9.21 6.85
C THR A 164 -26.20 9.61 7.37
N THR A 165 -25.18 8.84 6.99
CA THR A 165 -23.79 9.10 7.40
C THR A 165 -22.92 9.32 6.18
N LEU A 166 -22.21 10.43 6.15
CA LEU A 166 -21.09 10.67 5.23
C LEU A 166 -19.80 10.56 6.01
N ALA A 167 -18.93 9.61 5.63
CA ALA A 167 -17.65 9.42 6.28
C ALA A 167 -16.52 9.61 5.27
N PHE A 168 -15.39 10.09 5.80
CA PHE A 168 -14.16 10.39 5.08
C PHE A 168 -12.98 9.84 5.86
N ARG A 169 -12.11 9.09 5.21
CA ARG A 169 -10.90 8.55 5.80
C ARG A 169 -9.71 8.74 4.87
N GLN A 170 -8.74 9.53 5.31
CA GLN A 170 -7.44 9.66 4.65
C GLN A 170 -6.37 9.02 5.54
N PRO A 171 -5.84 7.84 5.18
CA PRO A 171 -4.88 7.14 6.05
C PRO A 171 -3.51 7.79 6.10
N ARG A 172 -3.17 8.59 5.12
CA ARG A 172 -1.85 9.20 4.95
C ARG A 172 -1.98 10.67 4.53
N LEU A 173 -2.03 11.56 5.50
CA LEU A 173 -2.01 12.98 5.25
C LEU A 173 -0.53 13.47 5.18
N ILE A 174 -0.18 14.51 5.79
CA ILE A 174 1.13 15.17 5.74
C ILE A 174 2.25 14.22 6.18
N GLY A 175 3.27 14.03 5.34
CA GLY A 175 4.45 13.21 5.66
C GLY A 175 4.19 11.71 5.84
N GLY A 176 2.99 11.23 5.50
CA GLY A 176 2.65 9.80 5.53
C GLY A 176 2.45 9.19 6.93
N ARG A 177 2.45 9.99 7.99
CA ARG A 177 2.34 9.50 9.39
C ARG A 177 1.02 9.84 10.06
N ILE A 178 0.30 10.83 9.57
CA ILE A 178 -0.95 11.32 10.15
C ILE A 178 -2.10 10.86 9.25
N GLY A 179 -3.10 10.20 9.85
CA GLY A 179 -4.37 9.90 9.19
C GLY A 179 -5.47 10.79 9.76
N ILE A 180 -6.48 11.08 8.93
CA ILE A 180 -7.70 11.78 9.33
C ILE A 180 -8.89 10.88 9.08
N ASN A 181 -9.77 10.79 10.08
CA ASN A 181 -11.10 10.21 9.94
C ASN A 181 -12.11 11.27 10.36
N ALA A 182 -13.09 11.53 9.54
CA ALA A 182 -14.19 12.43 9.82
C ALA A 182 -15.51 11.77 9.39
N ALA A 183 -16.57 12.01 10.14
CA ALA A 183 -17.91 11.59 9.76
C ALA A 183 -18.93 12.64 10.18
N VAL A 184 -19.93 12.82 9.33
CA VAL A 184 -21.10 13.63 9.63
C VAL A 184 -22.33 12.71 9.56
N GLU A 185 -23.14 12.75 10.58
CA GLU A 185 -24.33 11.92 10.69
C GLU A 185 -25.56 12.79 10.90
N ASN A 186 -26.56 12.55 10.06
CA ASN A 186 -27.90 13.15 10.19
C ASN A 186 -28.88 12.04 10.59
N ARG A 187 -29.64 12.29 11.67
CA ARG A 187 -30.63 11.37 12.23
C ARG A 187 -32.01 11.99 12.17
N SER A 188 -33.05 11.18 11.89
CA SER A 188 -34.43 11.67 11.82
C SER A 188 -35.01 12.10 13.17
N ASP A 189 -34.38 11.70 14.27
CA ASP A 189 -34.76 11.98 15.66
C ASP A 189 -33.80 12.97 16.34
N GLY A 190 -32.86 13.55 15.58
CA GLY A 190 -31.95 14.55 16.08
C GLY A 190 -32.58 15.94 16.04
N GLU A 191 -32.81 16.55 17.18
CA GLU A 191 -32.89 18.00 17.36
C GLU A 191 -31.49 18.55 17.66
#